data_712dda19780aaeea8bf799edaf27fd3e
#
_entry.id   712dda19780aaeea8bf799edaf27fd3e
#
_cell.length_a   1.000
_cell.length_b   1.000
_cell.length_c   1.000
_cell.angle_alpha   90.00
_cell.angle_beta   90.00
_cell.angle_gamma   90.00
#
_symmetry.space_group_name_H-M   'P 1'
#
loop_
_entity.id
_entity.type
_entity.pdbx_description
1 polymer ?
#
loop_
_entity_poly.entity_id
_entity_poly.type
_entity_poly.pdbx_seq_one_letter_code
_entity_poly.pdbx_strand_id
1 'polypeptide(L)'
;MYTEVRRDNPTEKKEIDTMKITINFDMDGTIANLYGVENWLEYLINEDTTPYEIAAPLLRLSALAKRLNNLQRLGYELAVISWLSKGGSDEYNEAVAMAKLEWLAEHLPSVHWDRITIVPYGTPKETYCENPLDILFDDEERNRDNWTGRAFDVANILEVLKEI
;
A
#
# COMPACT_ATOMS: atom_id res chain seq x y z
N MET A 1 -14.33 4.28 -10.58
CA MET A 1 -14.54 2.99 -11.28
C MET A 1 -13.46 2.88 -12.34
N TYR A 2 -12.45 2.05 -12.13
CA TYR A 2 -11.42 1.80 -13.14
C TYR A 2 -11.82 0.58 -13.95
N THR A 3 -12.05 0.78 -15.24
CA THR A 3 -12.36 -0.29 -16.18
C THR A 3 -11.06 -0.83 -16.75
N GLU A 4 -10.72 -2.06 -16.41
CA GLU A 4 -9.59 -2.79 -16.98
C GLU A 4 -9.94 -3.19 -18.41
N VAL A 5 -9.19 -2.68 -19.39
CA VAL A 5 -9.32 -3.13 -20.78
C VAL A 5 -8.32 -4.24 -21.03
N ARG A 6 -8.80 -5.48 -21.05
CA ARG A 6 -8.02 -6.63 -21.53
C ARG A 6 -8.03 -6.65 -23.05
N ARG A 7 -6.85 -6.69 -23.64
CA ARG A 7 -6.69 -7.01 -25.07
C ARG A 7 -6.42 -8.51 -25.19
N ASP A 8 -7.42 -9.24 -25.64
CA ASP A 8 -7.27 -10.66 -25.97
C ASP A 8 -6.45 -10.82 -27.26
N ASN A 9 -5.37 -11.58 -27.18
CA ASN A 9 -4.59 -12.00 -28.32
C ASN A 9 -4.63 -13.55 -28.40
N PRO A 10 -5.21 -14.15 -29.45
CA PRO A 10 -5.49 -15.58 -29.47
C PRO A 10 -4.39 -16.38 -30.19
N THR A 11 -3.23 -16.50 -29.60
CA THR A 11 -2.24 -17.54 -29.93
C THR A 11 -1.30 -17.74 -28.75
N GLU A 12 -1.70 -18.54 -27.77
CA GLU A 12 -0.79 -18.82 -26.67
C GLU A 12 -0.81 -20.27 -26.23
N LYS A 13 0.41 -20.82 -26.26
CA LYS A 13 0.84 -21.90 -25.40
C LYS A 13 0.31 -21.62 -23.99
N LYS A 14 -0.33 -22.59 -23.36
CA LYS A 14 -0.60 -22.58 -21.91
C LYS A 14 0.73 -22.40 -21.19
N GLU A 15 1.15 -21.18 -20.95
CA GLU A 15 2.06 -20.88 -19.88
C GLU A 15 1.32 -21.26 -18.59
N ILE A 16 1.96 -22.09 -17.78
CA ILE A 16 1.55 -22.33 -16.42
C ILE A 16 1.61 -20.96 -15.77
N ASP A 17 0.43 -20.41 -15.49
CA ASP A 17 0.28 -19.14 -14.79
C ASP A 17 0.89 -19.35 -13.41
N THR A 18 2.18 -19.01 -13.28
CA THR A 18 2.88 -19.00 -11.99
C THR A 18 2.28 -17.85 -11.23
N MET A 19 1.41 -18.15 -10.25
CA MET A 19 0.80 -17.17 -9.37
C MET A 19 1.90 -16.29 -8.78
N LYS A 20 1.89 -15.00 -9.12
CA LYS A 20 2.83 -14.03 -8.56
C LYS A 20 2.49 -13.77 -7.10
N ILE A 21 3.51 -13.63 -6.29
CA ILE A 21 3.38 -13.23 -4.89
C ILE A 21 3.36 -11.71 -4.86
N THR A 22 2.36 -11.15 -4.19
CA THR A 22 2.23 -9.71 -4.02
C THR A 22 2.71 -9.29 -2.64
N ILE A 23 3.52 -8.24 -2.60
CA ILE A 23 3.92 -7.57 -1.36
C ILE A 23 3.06 -6.32 -1.21
N ASN A 24 2.19 -6.33 -0.22
CA ASN A 24 1.23 -5.27 0.04
C ASN A 24 1.68 -4.41 1.23
N PHE A 25 1.54 -3.11 1.10
CA PHE A 25 1.84 -2.14 2.14
C PHE A 25 0.60 -1.32 2.47
N ASP A 26 0.29 -1.19 3.75
CA ASP A 26 -0.48 -0.06 4.24
C ASP A 26 0.36 1.23 4.18
N MET A 27 -0.26 2.39 4.24
CA MET A 27 0.47 3.67 4.22
C MET A 27 0.58 4.30 5.61
N ASP A 28 -0.54 4.72 6.19
CA ASP A 28 -0.55 5.53 7.42
C ASP A 28 -0.13 4.69 8.63
N GLY A 29 0.94 5.09 9.29
CA GLY A 29 1.53 4.32 10.38
C GLY A 29 2.40 3.14 9.95
N THR A 30 2.54 2.91 8.64
CA THR A 30 3.36 1.83 8.06
C THR A 30 4.58 2.39 7.32
N ILE A 31 4.38 3.16 6.28
CA ILE A 31 5.46 3.83 5.52
C ILE A 31 5.45 5.34 5.71
N ALA A 32 4.29 5.94 5.93
CA ALA A 32 4.08 7.36 6.16
C ALA A 32 3.66 7.60 7.62
N ASN A 33 4.35 8.51 8.30
CA ASN A 33 4.10 8.83 9.71
C ASN A 33 2.98 9.86 9.87
N LEU A 34 1.77 9.50 9.48
CA LEU A 34 0.59 10.37 9.63
C LEU A 34 0.40 10.79 11.09
N TYR A 35 0.47 9.83 12.00
CA TYR A 35 0.21 10.02 13.43
C TYR A 35 1.32 10.79 14.15
N GLY A 36 2.46 10.96 13.53
CA GLY A 36 3.55 11.79 14.01
C GLY A 36 3.43 13.26 13.61
N VAL A 37 2.49 13.61 12.75
CA VAL A 37 2.22 15.01 12.42
C VAL A 37 1.53 15.69 13.59
N GLU A 38 2.07 16.82 14.03
CA GLU A 38 1.47 17.59 15.12
C GLU A 38 0.03 17.98 14.77
N ASN A 39 -0.90 17.74 15.70
CA ASN A 39 -2.34 18.01 15.50
C ASN A 39 -2.99 17.25 14.34
N TRP A 40 -2.46 16.10 13.94
CA TRP A 40 -2.98 15.33 12.82
C TRP A 40 -4.49 15.05 12.90
N LEU A 41 -4.99 14.75 14.09
CA LEU A 41 -6.42 14.47 14.29
C LEU A 41 -7.30 15.70 14.10
N GLU A 42 -6.84 16.87 14.55
CA GLU A 42 -7.55 18.14 14.35
C GLU A 42 -7.64 18.49 12.86
N TYR A 43 -6.57 18.29 12.10
CA TYR A 43 -6.59 18.45 10.64
C TYR A 43 -7.64 17.52 10.00
N LEU A 44 -7.69 16.26 10.38
CA LEU A 44 -8.67 15.32 9.82
C LEU A 44 -10.12 15.71 10.17
N ILE A 45 -10.36 16.13 11.41
CA ILE A 45 -11.69 16.60 11.86
C ILE A 45 -12.13 17.82 11.04
N ASN A 46 -11.21 18.72 10.71
CA ASN A 46 -11.45 19.90 9.89
C ASN A 46 -11.40 19.64 8.39
N GLU A 47 -11.30 18.38 7.99
CA GLU A 47 -11.20 17.98 6.58
C GLU A 47 -10.04 18.68 5.82
N ASP A 48 -8.89 18.75 6.47
CA ASP A 48 -7.65 19.29 5.92
C ASP A 48 -6.68 18.15 5.60
N THR A 49 -6.15 18.11 4.37
CA THR A 49 -5.27 17.04 3.88
C THR A 49 -3.81 17.20 4.31
N THR A 50 -3.46 18.28 4.98
CA THR A 50 -2.08 18.60 5.37
C THR A 50 -1.31 17.41 5.97
N PRO A 51 -1.86 16.65 6.94
CA PRO A 51 -1.12 15.52 7.51
C PRO A 51 -0.72 14.45 6.50
N TYR A 52 -1.55 14.21 5.51
CA TYR A 52 -1.24 13.25 4.43
C TYR A 52 -0.16 13.76 3.48
N GLU A 53 -0.07 15.08 3.32
CA GLU A 53 0.91 15.71 2.43
C GLU A 53 2.29 15.81 3.06
N ILE A 54 2.37 16.12 4.35
CA ILE A 54 3.63 16.41 5.06
C ILE A 54 4.17 15.25 5.91
N ALA A 55 3.47 14.12 5.99
CA ALA A 55 3.91 12.99 6.77
C ALA A 55 5.35 12.58 6.43
N ALA A 56 6.20 12.45 7.45
CA ALA A 56 7.55 11.96 7.26
C ALA A 56 7.56 10.46 7.00
N PRO A 57 8.56 9.91 6.30
CA PRO A 57 8.74 8.48 6.19
C PRO A 57 9.02 7.82 7.56
N LEU A 58 8.47 6.62 7.78
CA LEU A 58 8.72 5.81 8.98
C LEU A 58 9.98 4.95 8.89
N LEU A 59 10.55 4.82 7.70
CA LEU A 59 11.76 4.04 7.45
C LEU A 59 12.59 4.71 6.36
N ARG A 60 13.82 4.22 6.17
CA ARG A 60 14.72 4.75 5.14
C ARG A 60 14.25 4.36 3.74
N LEU A 61 13.62 5.30 3.03
CA LEU A 61 12.97 5.06 1.73
C LEU A 61 13.94 4.66 0.62
N SER A 62 15.19 5.14 0.63
CA SER A 62 16.19 4.72 -0.36
C SER A 62 16.53 3.22 -0.24
N ALA A 63 16.58 2.70 0.98
CA ALA A 63 16.78 1.28 1.24
C ALA A 63 15.54 0.46 0.84
N LEU A 64 14.35 0.96 1.18
CA LEU A 64 13.10 0.33 0.79
C LEU A 64 12.97 0.25 -0.74
N ALA A 65 13.14 1.37 -1.44
CA ALA A 65 13.03 1.43 -2.89
C ALA A 65 14.00 0.46 -3.58
N LYS A 66 15.25 0.43 -3.13
CA LYS A 66 16.25 -0.50 -3.67
C LYS A 66 15.82 -1.96 -3.51
N ARG A 67 15.29 -2.31 -2.33
CA ARG A 67 14.84 -3.68 -2.06
C ARG A 67 13.60 -4.04 -2.87
N LEU A 68 12.62 -3.16 -2.93
CA LEU A 68 11.39 -3.38 -3.70
C LEU A 68 11.68 -3.53 -5.19
N ASN A 69 12.55 -2.69 -5.76
CA ASN A 69 12.95 -2.79 -7.16
C ASN A 69 13.63 -4.12 -7.46
N ASN A 70 14.44 -4.64 -6.54
CA ASN A 70 15.06 -5.96 -6.69
C ASN A 70 14.02 -7.08 -6.64
N LEU A 71 13.10 -7.04 -5.70
CA LEU A 71 12.04 -8.05 -5.58
C LEU A 71 11.13 -8.07 -6.80
N GLN A 72 10.79 -6.90 -7.33
CA GLN A 72 9.99 -6.81 -8.56
C GLN A 72 10.71 -7.44 -9.75
N ARG A 73 12.05 -7.25 -9.89
CA ARG A 73 12.84 -7.95 -10.93
C ARG A 73 12.87 -9.46 -10.74
N LEU A 74 12.69 -9.94 -9.51
CA LEU A 74 12.59 -11.37 -9.19
C LEU A 74 11.18 -11.94 -9.40
N GLY A 75 10.23 -11.12 -9.83
CA GLY A 75 8.87 -11.53 -10.17
C GLY A 75 7.80 -11.26 -9.11
N TYR A 76 8.13 -10.58 -8.01
CA TYR A 76 7.13 -10.13 -7.05
C TYR A 76 6.34 -8.95 -7.60
N GLU A 77 5.06 -8.90 -7.26
CA GLU A 77 4.23 -7.70 -7.47
C GLU A 77 4.26 -6.81 -6.22
N LEU A 78 4.16 -5.50 -6.44
CA LEU A 78 4.18 -4.51 -5.38
C LEU A 78 2.83 -3.79 -5.34
N ALA A 79 2.22 -3.74 -4.18
CA ALA A 79 0.91 -3.11 -4.01
C ALA A 79 0.82 -2.27 -2.75
N VAL A 80 -0.06 -1.29 -2.79
CA VAL A 80 -0.50 -0.49 -1.64
C VAL A 80 -1.98 -0.75 -1.42
N ILE A 81 -2.37 -0.95 -0.17
CA ILE A 81 -3.77 -1.01 0.27
C ILE A 81 -3.93 -0.05 1.43
N SER A 82 -4.59 1.07 1.21
CA SER A 82 -4.72 2.14 2.21
C SER A 82 -6.17 2.55 2.40
N TRP A 83 -6.52 2.88 3.63
CA TRP A 83 -7.84 3.38 3.97
C TRP A 83 -7.93 4.90 3.81
N LEU A 84 -9.08 5.36 3.37
CA LEU A 84 -9.47 6.77 3.42
C LEU A 84 -9.73 7.23 4.87
N SER A 85 -9.96 8.51 5.06
CA SER A 85 -10.23 9.08 6.38
C SER A 85 -11.56 8.59 6.94
N LYS A 86 -11.57 8.22 8.22
CA LYS A 86 -12.78 7.80 8.93
C LYS A 86 -13.76 8.97 9.04
N GLY A 87 -14.99 8.77 8.55
CA GLY A 87 -16.06 9.75 8.66
C GLY A 87 -15.89 11.01 7.81
N GLY A 88 -14.89 11.05 6.90
CA GLY A 88 -14.71 12.15 5.98
C GLY A 88 -15.80 12.23 4.91
N SER A 89 -16.09 13.43 4.42
CA SER A 89 -16.95 13.62 3.25
C SER A 89 -16.35 12.98 2.01
N ASP A 90 -17.17 12.71 0.99
CA ASP A 90 -16.69 12.15 -0.28
C ASP A 90 -15.67 13.09 -0.95
N GLU A 91 -15.92 14.39 -0.92
CA GLU A 91 -15.01 15.41 -1.45
C GLU A 91 -13.67 15.42 -0.72
N TYR A 92 -13.69 15.36 0.61
CA TYR A 92 -12.46 15.26 1.39
C TYR A 92 -11.68 13.97 1.10
N ASN A 93 -12.38 12.85 1.02
CA ASN A 93 -11.74 11.56 0.75
C ASN A 93 -11.16 11.47 -0.67
N GLU A 94 -11.73 12.16 -1.65
CA GLU A 94 -11.09 12.32 -2.96
C GLU A 94 -9.76 13.09 -2.84
N ALA A 95 -9.74 14.17 -2.07
CA ALA A 95 -8.52 14.94 -1.81
C ALA A 95 -7.48 14.13 -1.02
N VAL A 96 -7.91 13.32 -0.04
CA VAL A 96 -7.03 12.40 0.70
C VAL A 96 -6.41 11.36 -0.24
N ALA A 97 -7.20 10.77 -1.13
CA ALA A 97 -6.68 9.80 -2.11
C ALA A 97 -5.60 10.43 -3.01
N MET A 98 -5.83 11.66 -3.49
CA MET A 98 -4.85 12.39 -4.30
C MET A 98 -3.58 12.68 -3.52
N ALA A 99 -3.69 13.14 -2.27
CA ALA A 99 -2.55 13.41 -1.40
C ALA A 99 -1.70 12.16 -1.17
N LYS A 100 -2.31 10.99 -0.98
CA LYS A 100 -1.61 9.71 -0.84
C LYS A 100 -0.87 9.30 -2.11
N LEU A 101 -1.48 9.45 -3.28
CA LEU A 101 -0.84 9.16 -4.56
C LEU A 101 0.36 10.09 -4.81
N GLU A 102 0.22 11.37 -4.51
CA GLU A 102 1.29 12.35 -4.63
C GLU A 102 2.44 12.05 -3.66
N TRP A 103 2.12 11.66 -2.43
CA TRP A 103 3.13 11.26 -1.44
C TRP A 103 3.97 10.07 -1.93
N LEU A 104 3.33 9.04 -2.48
CA LEU A 104 4.03 7.88 -3.06
C LEU A 104 4.92 8.27 -4.25
N ALA A 105 4.42 9.13 -5.13
CA ALA A 105 5.17 9.60 -6.29
C ALA A 105 6.37 10.47 -5.89
N GLU A 106 6.25 11.27 -4.85
CA GLU A 106 7.31 12.15 -4.36
C GLU A 106 8.38 11.39 -3.58
N HIS A 107 7.97 10.46 -2.69
CA HIS A 107 8.87 9.79 -1.75
C HIS A 107 9.46 8.47 -2.29
N LEU A 108 8.76 7.80 -3.19
CA LEU A 108 9.15 6.53 -3.81
C LEU A 108 9.06 6.59 -5.34
N PRO A 109 9.70 7.59 -5.98
CA PRO A 109 9.53 7.82 -7.42
C PRO A 109 10.10 6.70 -8.30
N SER A 110 11.05 5.92 -7.79
CA SER A 110 11.65 4.80 -8.52
C SER A 110 10.90 3.48 -8.38
N VAL A 111 9.90 3.42 -7.51
CA VAL A 111 9.11 2.21 -7.29
C VAL A 111 7.93 2.19 -8.25
N HIS A 112 7.84 1.14 -9.04
CA HIS A 112 6.66 0.90 -9.87
C HIS A 112 5.66 0.06 -9.08
N TRP A 113 4.56 0.68 -8.68
CA TRP A 113 3.47 -0.01 -8.00
C TRP A 113 2.58 -0.71 -9.03
N ASP A 114 2.47 -2.03 -8.95
CA ASP A 114 1.58 -2.81 -9.81
C ASP A 114 0.11 -2.53 -9.51
N ARG A 115 -0.18 -2.20 -8.23
CA ARG A 115 -1.53 -1.84 -7.80
C ARG A 115 -1.47 -0.87 -6.61
N ILE A 116 -2.26 0.18 -6.68
CA ILE A 116 -2.53 1.08 -5.55
C ILE A 116 -4.03 1.08 -5.32
N THR A 117 -4.45 0.60 -4.15
CA THR A 117 -5.86 0.50 -3.75
C THR A 117 -6.09 1.40 -2.55
N ILE A 118 -6.89 2.44 -2.73
CA ILE A 118 -7.30 3.37 -1.68
C ILE A 118 -8.81 3.23 -1.53
N VAL A 119 -9.23 2.77 -0.36
CA VAL A 119 -10.60 2.30 -0.11
C VAL A 119 -11.18 2.94 1.15
N PRO A 120 -12.50 2.95 1.31
CA PRO A 120 -13.14 3.50 2.50
C PRO A 120 -12.56 2.90 3.79
N TYR A 121 -12.51 3.73 4.83
CA TYR A 121 -12.07 3.30 6.15
C TYR A 121 -12.81 2.05 6.63
N GLY A 122 -12.07 1.05 7.09
CA GLY A 122 -12.63 -0.20 7.60
C GLY A 122 -12.91 -1.25 6.52
N THR A 123 -12.65 -1.00 5.25
CA THR A 123 -12.75 -2.02 4.20
C THR A 123 -11.84 -3.21 4.54
N PRO A 124 -12.35 -4.46 4.53
CA PRO A 124 -11.56 -5.64 4.81
C PRO A 124 -10.40 -5.80 3.83
N LYS A 125 -9.16 -5.65 4.30
CA LYS A 125 -7.98 -5.76 3.44
C LYS A 125 -7.69 -7.18 3.00
N GLU A 126 -8.10 -8.18 3.77
CA GLU A 126 -7.96 -9.60 3.46
C GLU A 126 -8.64 -10.01 2.14
N THR A 127 -9.62 -9.24 1.67
CA THR A 127 -10.26 -9.47 0.37
C THR A 127 -9.32 -9.27 -0.82
N TYR A 128 -8.20 -8.58 -0.61
CA TYR A 128 -7.16 -8.36 -1.62
C TYR A 128 -6.04 -9.40 -1.58
N CYS A 129 -6.06 -10.33 -0.65
CA CYS A 129 -5.11 -11.44 -0.60
C CYS A 129 -5.52 -12.52 -1.61
N GLU A 130 -4.73 -12.69 -2.65
CA GLU A 130 -5.03 -13.62 -3.74
C GLU A 130 -4.25 -14.94 -3.63
N ASN A 131 -3.12 -14.91 -2.89
CA ASN A 131 -2.21 -16.04 -2.75
C ASN A 131 -1.85 -16.22 -1.27
N PRO A 132 -1.82 -17.47 -0.74
CA PRO A 132 -1.41 -17.73 0.65
C PRO A 132 0.00 -17.23 1.00
N LEU A 133 0.84 -16.96 0.00
CA LEU A 133 2.18 -16.41 0.18
C LEU A 133 2.23 -14.89 0.05
N ASP A 134 1.11 -14.22 -0.26
CA ASP A 134 1.05 -12.76 -0.29
C ASP A 134 1.39 -12.17 1.07
N ILE A 135 2.14 -11.08 1.04
CA ILE A 135 2.63 -10.41 2.24
C ILE A 135 1.85 -9.13 2.46
N LEU A 136 1.52 -8.84 3.71
CA LEU A 136 0.99 -7.56 4.16
C LEU A 136 1.87 -6.99 5.26
N PHE A 137 2.28 -5.73 5.09
CA PHE A 137 2.81 -4.90 6.17
C PHE A 137 1.74 -3.88 6.57
N ASP A 138 1.32 -3.92 7.82
CA ASP A 138 0.25 -3.07 8.35
C ASP A 138 0.46 -2.86 9.86
N ASP A 139 0.28 -1.65 10.36
CA ASP A 139 0.39 -1.33 11.78
C ASP A 139 -0.85 -1.77 12.58
N GLU A 140 -1.98 -1.96 11.90
CA GLU A 140 -3.22 -2.43 12.51
C GLU A 140 -3.22 -3.94 12.74
N GLU A 141 -3.24 -4.36 14.00
CA GLU A 141 -3.29 -5.77 14.39
C GLU A 141 -4.46 -6.51 13.76
N ARG A 142 -5.65 -5.89 13.74
CA ARG A 142 -6.85 -6.46 13.12
C ARG A 142 -6.64 -6.81 11.65
N ASN A 143 -5.97 -5.96 10.88
CA ASN A 143 -5.70 -6.24 9.48
C ASN A 143 -4.71 -7.40 9.32
N ARG A 144 -3.70 -7.46 10.19
CA ARG A 144 -2.74 -8.57 10.20
C ARG A 144 -3.40 -9.90 10.56
N ASP A 145 -4.25 -9.90 11.59
CA ASP A 145 -4.94 -11.12 12.07
C ASP A 145 -5.92 -11.68 11.04
N ASN A 146 -6.56 -10.82 10.26
CA ASN A 146 -7.52 -11.23 9.23
C ASN A 146 -6.86 -11.57 7.89
N TRP A 147 -5.61 -11.15 7.67
CA TRP A 147 -4.90 -11.45 6.43
C TRP A 147 -4.65 -12.94 6.27
N THR A 148 -5.06 -13.51 5.14
CA THR A 148 -4.97 -14.96 4.88
C THR A 148 -3.61 -15.42 4.33
N GLY A 149 -2.75 -14.48 3.97
CA GLY A 149 -1.36 -14.71 3.61
C GLY A 149 -0.43 -14.55 4.81
N ARG A 150 0.74 -13.95 4.56
CA ARG A 150 1.75 -13.65 5.58
C ARG A 150 1.67 -12.18 5.98
N ALA A 151 1.38 -11.87 7.22
CA ALA A 151 1.28 -10.50 7.71
C ALA A 151 2.34 -10.19 8.76
N PHE A 152 2.87 -8.98 8.72
CA PHE A 152 3.93 -8.50 9.61
C PHE A 152 3.62 -7.10 10.13
N ASP A 153 4.04 -6.85 11.37
CA ASP A 153 4.08 -5.52 11.92
C ASP A 153 5.19 -4.68 11.27
N VAL A 154 5.10 -3.39 11.40
CA VAL A 154 5.93 -2.43 10.66
C VAL A 154 7.35 -2.25 11.21
N ALA A 155 7.64 -2.76 12.41
CA ALA A 155 8.91 -2.55 13.08
C ALA A 155 10.14 -3.06 12.29
N ASN A 156 9.98 -4.12 11.48
CA ASN A 156 11.07 -4.83 10.82
C ASN A 156 10.85 -5.03 9.32
N ILE A 157 10.23 -4.07 8.64
CA ILE A 157 9.93 -4.18 7.20
C ILE A 157 11.18 -4.56 6.38
N LEU A 158 12.28 -3.84 6.57
CA LEU A 158 13.51 -4.06 5.80
C LEU A 158 14.15 -5.42 6.09
N GLU A 159 14.13 -5.87 7.35
CA GLU A 159 14.63 -7.18 7.74
C GLU A 159 13.81 -8.30 7.12
N VAL A 160 12.49 -8.22 7.19
CA VAL A 160 11.59 -9.22 6.58
C VAL A 160 11.80 -9.27 5.06
N LEU A 161 11.89 -8.13 4.40
CA LEU A 161 12.13 -8.08 2.96
C LEU A 161 13.49 -8.65 2.53
N LYS A 162 14.49 -8.65 3.41
CA LYS A 162 15.78 -9.29 3.13
C LYS A 162 15.73 -10.80 3.16
N GLU A 163 14.79 -11.38 3.89
CA GLU A 163 14.65 -12.83 4.08
C GLU A 163 13.76 -13.50 3.04
N ILE A 164 13.14 -12.70 2.17
CA ILE A 164 12.26 -13.20 1.09
C ILE A 164 13.07 -13.73 -0.10
#